data_8eab70d4faa5d9a65b543fdfa8b03181
#
_entry.id   8eab70d4faa5d9a65b543fdfa8b03181
#
_cell.length_a   1.000
_cell.length_b   1.000
_cell.length_c   1.000
_cell.angle_alpha   90.00
_cell.angle_beta   90.00
_cell.angle_gamma   90.00
#
_symmetry.space_group_name_H-M   'P 1'
#
loop_
_entity.id
_entity.type
_entity.pdbx_description
1 polymer ?
#
loop_
_entity_poly.entity_id
_entity_poly.type
_entity_poly.pdbx_seq_one_letter_code
_entity_poly.pdbx_strand_id
1 'polypeptide(L)'
;TPFNDREMLELFLTAQENGRKYPTEAEFEAAGFNLIDLEFARSHVRPRAILKDKSKNLYPNIYENRNLWMNIPMGVGKAIGGYPSSTFSDDTYSMWNYTNLFGSWNHGLFQAPGSWVDAAHKNGTDIFSGIKFFESWTPGSESAKYREMITAKNPDGSFKYAEAFINCLMFFGTDGINYSWEDTGYAD
;
A
#
# COMPACT_ATOMS: atom_id res chain seq x y z
N THR A 1 0.94 8.38 14.29
CA THR A 1 1.76 9.17 13.36
C THR A 1 1.86 8.41 12.05
N PRO A 2 1.60 9.01 10.90
CA PRO A 2 1.76 8.33 9.62
C PRO A 2 3.22 7.90 9.45
N PHE A 3 3.43 6.74 8.82
CA PHE A 3 4.76 6.27 8.52
C PHE A 3 5.38 7.12 7.40
N ASN A 4 6.66 7.40 7.50
CA ASN A 4 7.40 8.00 6.39
C ASN A 4 7.77 6.88 5.40
N ASP A 5 7.24 6.94 4.21
CA ASP A 5 7.42 5.91 3.18
C ASP A 5 8.88 5.74 2.77
N ARG A 6 9.60 6.85 2.63
CA ARG A 6 11.01 6.82 2.24
C ARG A 6 11.89 6.16 3.32
N GLU A 7 11.69 6.55 4.57
CA GLU A 7 12.42 5.95 5.70
C GLU A 7 12.10 4.46 5.84
N MET A 8 10.86 4.08 5.60
CA MET A 8 10.44 2.68 5.59
C MET A 8 11.17 1.90 4.50
N LEU A 9 11.22 2.41 3.27
CA LEU A 9 11.92 1.76 2.15
C LEU A 9 13.42 1.64 2.40
N GLU A 10 14.05 2.63 3.03
CA GLU A 10 15.46 2.56 3.43
C GLU A 10 15.73 1.43 4.42
N LEU A 11 14.84 1.20 5.37
CA LEU A 11 14.95 0.05 6.29
C LEU A 11 14.87 -1.29 5.55
N PHE A 12 13.96 -1.41 4.58
CA PHE A 12 13.85 -2.63 3.78
C PHE A 12 15.05 -2.84 2.87
N LEU A 13 15.64 -1.76 2.34
CA LEU A 13 16.89 -1.85 1.60
C LEU A 13 18.05 -2.33 2.49
N THR A 14 18.17 -1.79 3.68
CA THR A 14 19.18 -2.23 4.65
C THR A 14 19.02 -3.71 5.00
N ALA A 15 17.79 -4.17 5.22
CA ALA A 15 17.51 -5.58 5.45
C ALA A 15 17.96 -6.46 4.26
N GLN A 16 17.64 -6.04 3.04
CA GLN A 16 18.05 -6.72 1.80
C GLN A 16 19.57 -6.80 1.68
N GLU A 17 20.27 -5.70 1.92
CA GLU A 17 21.74 -5.64 1.89
C GLU A 17 22.40 -6.57 2.94
N ASN A 18 21.68 -6.87 4.02
CA ASN A 18 22.08 -7.84 5.04
C ASN A 18 21.53 -9.26 4.79
N GLY A 19 21.02 -9.55 3.60
CA GLY A 19 20.52 -10.87 3.21
C GLY A 19 19.19 -11.25 3.86
N ARG A 20 18.40 -10.27 4.36
CA ARG A 20 17.11 -10.48 4.98
C ARG A 20 16.00 -9.86 4.13
N LYS A 21 14.83 -10.48 4.17
CA LYS A 21 13.66 -10.00 3.47
C LYS A 21 13.00 -8.80 4.18
N TYR A 22 12.99 -8.83 5.50
CA TYR A 22 12.33 -7.83 6.33
C TYR A 22 13.30 -7.26 7.37
N PRO A 23 13.11 -6.00 7.78
CA PRO A 23 13.77 -5.45 8.96
C PRO A 23 13.41 -6.25 10.21
N THR A 24 14.29 -6.24 11.20
CA THR A 24 14.00 -6.78 12.53
C THR A 24 13.17 -5.78 13.35
N GLU A 25 12.52 -6.27 14.40
CA GLU A 25 11.79 -5.40 15.34
C GLU A 25 12.72 -4.32 15.93
N ALA A 26 13.94 -4.69 16.30
CA ALA A 26 14.93 -3.74 16.83
C ALA A 26 15.31 -2.65 15.81
N GLU A 27 15.37 -2.97 14.53
CA GLU A 27 15.63 -1.99 13.47
C GLU A 27 14.45 -1.04 13.29
N PHE A 28 13.22 -1.54 13.35
CA PHE A 28 12.04 -0.68 13.33
C PHE A 28 12.00 0.28 14.53
N GLU A 29 12.23 -0.23 15.74
CA GLU A 29 12.27 0.59 16.95
C GLU A 29 13.40 1.63 16.92
N ALA A 30 14.59 1.25 16.47
CA ALA A 30 15.72 2.16 16.34
C ALA A 30 15.46 3.28 15.33
N ALA A 31 14.63 3.03 14.31
CA ALA A 31 14.19 4.03 13.35
C ALA A 31 12.98 4.86 13.84
N GLY A 32 12.49 4.60 15.05
CA GLY A 32 11.39 5.35 15.66
C GLY A 32 9.99 4.84 15.32
N PHE A 33 9.88 3.65 14.72
CA PHE A 33 8.57 3.03 14.45
C PHE A 33 8.06 2.31 15.70
N ASN A 34 6.77 2.45 15.96
CA ASN A 34 6.10 1.72 17.02
C ASN A 34 5.65 0.34 16.50
N LEU A 35 6.02 -0.73 17.17
CA LEU A 35 5.71 -2.10 16.75
C LEU A 35 4.22 -2.41 16.76
N ILE A 36 3.47 -1.84 17.70
CA ILE A 36 2.01 -2.02 17.76
C ILE A 36 1.36 -1.36 16.55
N ASP A 37 1.80 -0.16 16.20
CA ASP A 37 1.29 0.56 15.04
C ASP A 37 1.59 -0.19 13.73
N LEU A 38 2.79 -0.76 13.62
CA LEU A 38 3.16 -1.59 12.48
C LEU A 38 2.26 -2.82 12.35
N GLU A 39 1.93 -3.48 13.45
CA GLU A 39 1.06 -4.65 13.44
C GLU A 39 -0.37 -4.28 13.01
N PHE A 40 -0.91 -3.15 13.44
CA PHE A 40 -2.20 -2.64 12.96
C PHE A 40 -2.22 -2.27 11.48
N ALA A 41 -1.09 -1.89 10.92
CA ALA A 41 -0.96 -1.57 9.49
C ALA A 41 -0.79 -2.82 8.62
N ARG A 42 -0.56 -4.00 9.21
CA ARG A 42 -0.30 -5.25 8.49
C ARG A 42 -1.54 -6.12 8.36
N SER A 43 -1.55 -6.92 7.30
CA SER A 43 -2.48 -8.05 7.14
C SER A 43 -1.70 -9.35 6.97
N HIS A 44 -2.14 -10.38 7.66
CA HIS A 44 -1.67 -11.75 7.50
C HIS A 44 -2.68 -12.63 6.76
N VAL A 45 -3.79 -12.05 6.32
CA VAL A 45 -4.86 -12.75 5.61
C VAL A 45 -4.51 -12.87 4.13
N ARG A 46 -4.46 -14.10 3.63
CA ARG A 46 -4.26 -14.36 2.20
C ARG A 46 -5.56 -14.19 1.42
N PRO A 47 -5.50 -13.73 0.16
CA PRO A 47 -6.67 -13.62 -0.69
C PRO A 47 -7.40 -14.96 -0.84
N ARG A 48 -8.73 -14.93 -0.76
CA ARG A 48 -9.59 -16.11 -0.92
C ARG A 48 -10.18 -16.13 -2.33
N ALA A 49 -9.71 -17.04 -3.16
CA ALA A 49 -10.23 -17.21 -4.51
C ALA A 49 -11.71 -17.62 -4.55
N ILE A 50 -12.16 -18.37 -3.54
CA ILE A 50 -13.52 -18.88 -3.47
C ILE A 50 -14.58 -17.78 -3.40
N LEU A 51 -14.25 -16.62 -2.83
CA LEU A 51 -15.17 -15.50 -2.73
C LEU A 51 -15.23 -14.67 -4.01
N LYS A 52 -14.36 -14.95 -4.98
CA LYS A 52 -14.46 -14.43 -6.34
C LYS A 52 -15.50 -15.14 -7.20
N ASP A 53 -16.20 -16.13 -6.66
CA ASP A 53 -17.28 -16.83 -7.36
C ASP A 53 -18.45 -15.88 -7.63
N LYS A 54 -18.56 -15.50 -8.88
CA LYS A 54 -19.59 -14.56 -9.36
C LYS A 54 -21.01 -15.07 -9.18
N SER A 55 -21.20 -16.37 -8.99
CA SER A 55 -22.52 -16.94 -8.70
C SER A 55 -23.11 -16.45 -7.38
N LYS A 56 -22.27 -15.92 -6.49
CA LYS A 56 -22.70 -15.30 -5.23
C LYS A 56 -23.17 -13.86 -5.39
N ASN A 57 -22.92 -13.23 -6.51
CA ASN A 57 -23.34 -11.87 -6.78
C ASN A 57 -24.81 -11.84 -7.17
N LEU A 58 -25.49 -10.74 -6.85
CA LEU A 58 -26.91 -10.54 -7.19
C LEU A 58 -27.13 -10.49 -8.72
N TYR A 59 -26.14 -9.97 -9.45
CA TYR A 59 -26.17 -9.86 -10.91
C TYR A 59 -24.89 -10.45 -11.50
N PRO A 60 -24.69 -11.77 -11.44
CA PRO A 60 -23.42 -12.40 -11.84
C PRO A 60 -23.04 -12.17 -13.31
N ASN A 61 -24.02 -12.11 -14.20
CA ASN A 61 -23.79 -11.99 -15.65
C ASN A 61 -23.27 -10.63 -16.09
N ILE A 62 -23.44 -9.60 -15.27
CA ILE A 62 -22.93 -8.24 -15.59
C ILE A 62 -21.41 -8.21 -15.64
N TYR A 63 -20.76 -9.09 -14.89
CA TYR A 63 -19.31 -9.02 -14.64
C TYR A 63 -18.51 -10.16 -15.29
N GLU A 64 -19.13 -10.98 -16.11
CA GLU A 64 -18.51 -12.20 -16.62
C GLU A 64 -17.16 -11.97 -17.31
N ASN A 65 -16.99 -10.84 -18.00
CA ASN A 65 -15.76 -10.47 -18.68
C ASN A 65 -15.24 -9.09 -18.27
N ARG A 66 -15.60 -8.61 -17.06
CA ARG A 66 -15.22 -7.29 -16.59
C ARG A 66 -14.69 -7.35 -15.15
N ASN A 67 -13.72 -6.50 -14.88
CA ASN A 67 -13.24 -6.23 -13.52
C ASN A 67 -13.77 -4.88 -13.06
N LEU A 68 -14.31 -4.85 -11.84
CA LEU A 68 -14.61 -3.60 -11.17
C LEU A 68 -13.42 -3.20 -10.30
N TRP A 69 -12.86 -2.06 -10.60
CA TRP A 69 -11.89 -1.40 -9.77
C TRP A 69 -12.54 -0.24 -9.01
N MET A 70 -12.52 -0.32 -7.70
CA MET A 70 -12.96 0.75 -6.82
C MET A 70 -11.73 1.49 -6.30
N ASN A 71 -11.68 2.79 -6.52
CA ASN A 71 -10.62 3.65 -6.00
C ASN A 71 -11.23 4.66 -5.03
N ILE A 72 -10.98 4.45 -3.75
CA ILE A 72 -11.61 5.23 -2.67
C ILE A 72 -10.52 5.96 -1.88
N PRO A 73 -10.63 7.28 -1.73
CA PRO A 73 -9.78 8.04 -0.83
C PRO A 73 -10.14 7.68 0.62
N MET A 74 -9.36 6.77 1.20
CA MET A 74 -9.54 6.36 2.57
C MET A 74 -8.95 7.38 3.53
N GLY A 75 -9.68 7.65 4.59
CA GLY A 75 -9.15 8.36 5.72
C GLY A 75 -8.81 9.81 5.47
N VAL A 76 -9.50 10.48 4.56
CA VAL A 76 -9.35 11.93 4.40
C VAL A 76 -9.69 12.62 5.73
N GLY A 77 -8.68 12.78 6.55
CA GLY A 77 -8.75 13.37 7.87
C GLY A 77 -9.12 12.42 9.03
N LYS A 78 -9.29 11.10 8.79
CA LYS A 78 -9.79 10.18 9.83
C LYS A 78 -9.02 8.87 9.94
N ALA A 79 -8.65 8.23 8.85
CA ALA A 79 -7.69 7.12 8.87
C ALA A 79 -6.35 7.61 8.34
N ILE A 80 -5.30 7.50 9.13
CA ILE A 80 -3.97 8.02 8.79
C ILE A 80 -2.95 6.92 9.04
N GLY A 81 -2.12 6.67 8.06
CA GLY A 81 -0.94 5.83 8.22
C GLY A 81 -1.25 4.40 8.68
N GLY A 82 -2.22 3.74 8.06
CA GLY A 82 -2.59 2.37 8.40
C GLY A 82 -3.52 2.22 9.61
N TYR A 83 -3.85 3.31 10.28
CA TYR A 83 -4.79 3.29 11.40
C TYR A 83 -6.25 3.28 10.92
N PRO A 84 -7.13 2.51 11.58
CA PRO A 84 -8.56 2.59 11.31
C PRO A 84 -9.11 3.96 11.74
N SER A 85 -10.21 4.38 11.11
CA SER A 85 -10.95 5.56 11.53
C SER A 85 -11.49 5.39 12.94
N SER A 86 -11.57 6.49 13.68
CA SER A 86 -12.25 6.54 14.98
C SER A 86 -13.78 6.49 14.86
N THR A 87 -14.32 6.65 13.66
CA THR A 87 -15.75 6.68 13.38
C THR A 87 -16.13 5.58 12.40
N PHE A 88 -16.83 4.55 12.87
CA PHE A 88 -17.17 3.37 12.08
C PHE A 88 -17.90 3.71 10.76
N SER A 89 -18.80 4.68 10.78
CA SER A 89 -19.60 5.07 9.62
C SER A 89 -18.80 5.70 8.48
N ASP A 90 -17.62 6.22 8.76
CA ASP A 90 -16.85 6.99 7.79
C ASP A 90 -15.97 6.12 6.87
N ASP A 91 -15.60 4.94 7.33
CA ASP A 91 -14.72 4.03 6.60
C ASP A 91 -15.38 2.65 6.40
N THR A 92 -16.66 2.63 6.07
CA THR A 92 -17.39 1.40 5.80
C THR A 92 -17.46 1.13 4.31
N TYR A 93 -17.04 -0.07 3.90
CA TYR A 93 -17.17 -0.55 2.55
C TYR A 93 -17.84 -1.92 2.53
N SER A 94 -18.92 -2.06 1.77
CA SER A 94 -19.76 -3.27 1.75
C SER A 94 -19.86 -3.94 0.36
N MET A 95 -19.22 -3.38 -0.67
CA MET A 95 -19.35 -3.86 -2.06
C MET A 95 -18.27 -4.86 -2.46
N TRP A 96 -17.69 -5.58 -1.52
CA TRP A 96 -16.59 -6.51 -1.76
C TRP A 96 -16.92 -7.60 -2.78
N ASN A 97 -18.15 -8.13 -2.75
CA ASN A 97 -18.59 -9.19 -3.67
C ASN A 97 -18.56 -8.76 -5.15
N TYR A 98 -18.61 -7.47 -5.41
CA TYR A 98 -18.62 -6.91 -6.77
C TYR A 98 -17.27 -6.33 -7.17
N THR A 99 -16.34 -6.22 -6.23
CA THR A 99 -15.06 -5.55 -6.43
C THR A 99 -13.96 -6.58 -6.66
N ASN A 100 -13.28 -6.47 -7.80
CA ASN A 100 -12.10 -7.28 -8.10
C ASN A 100 -10.83 -6.65 -7.56
N LEU A 101 -10.70 -5.33 -7.73
CA LEU A 101 -9.54 -4.54 -7.39
C LEU A 101 -10.00 -3.34 -6.53
N PHE A 102 -9.37 -3.15 -5.40
CA PHE A 102 -9.64 -2.02 -4.51
C PHE A 102 -8.39 -1.16 -4.38
N GLY A 103 -8.45 0.08 -4.85
CA GLY A 103 -7.41 1.07 -4.67
C GLY A 103 -7.68 1.89 -3.41
N SER A 104 -6.84 1.75 -2.41
CA SER A 104 -6.80 2.67 -1.28
C SER A 104 -6.07 3.94 -1.73
N TRP A 105 -6.84 4.96 -2.09
CA TRP A 105 -6.29 6.23 -2.54
C TRP A 105 -5.86 7.09 -1.36
N ASN A 106 -4.71 6.78 -0.82
CA ASN A 106 -4.05 7.59 0.19
C ASN A 106 -2.71 8.06 -0.37
N HIS A 107 -2.22 9.14 0.17
CA HIS A 107 -0.99 9.76 -0.28
C HIS A 107 0.27 9.13 0.34
N GLY A 108 0.20 7.88 0.74
CA GLY A 108 1.30 7.15 1.34
C GLY A 108 1.26 5.65 1.07
N LEU A 109 2.43 5.04 0.99
CA LEU A 109 2.64 3.66 0.56
C LEU A 109 1.96 2.62 1.49
N PHE A 110 1.81 2.94 2.78
CA PHE A 110 1.37 2.00 3.81
C PHE A 110 0.12 2.52 4.53
N GLN A 111 -0.80 3.14 3.80
CA GLN A 111 -1.96 3.79 4.41
C GLN A 111 -3.26 3.00 4.30
N ALA A 112 -3.23 1.83 3.66
CA ALA A 112 -4.34 0.91 3.78
C ALA A 112 -4.28 0.25 5.17
N PRO A 113 -5.27 0.46 6.05
CA PRO A 113 -5.29 -0.22 7.33
C PRO A 113 -5.29 -1.74 7.16
N GLY A 114 -4.58 -2.47 8.01
CA GLY A 114 -4.52 -3.94 7.94
C GLY A 114 -5.89 -4.59 7.97
N SER A 115 -6.83 -4.03 8.73
CA SER A 115 -8.23 -4.47 8.77
C SER A 115 -8.96 -4.36 7.42
N TRP A 116 -8.63 -3.39 6.60
CA TRP A 116 -9.18 -3.25 5.25
C TRP A 116 -8.57 -4.29 4.31
N VAL A 117 -7.27 -4.53 4.43
CA VAL A 117 -6.60 -5.59 3.68
C VAL A 117 -7.18 -6.95 4.06
N ASP A 118 -7.40 -7.19 5.34
CA ASP A 118 -8.09 -8.40 5.82
C ASP A 118 -9.47 -8.58 5.19
N ALA A 119 -10.27 -7.53 5.18
CA ALA A 119 -11.62 -7.55 4.62
C ALA A 119 -11.58 -7.81 3.10
N ALA A 120 -10.71 -7.12 2.37
CA ALA A 120 -10.53 -7.32 0.94
C ALA A 120 -10.14 -8.77 0.64
N HIS A 121 -9.14 -9.30 1.30
CA HIS A 121 -8.65 -10.65 1.09
C HIS A 121 -9.67 -11.73 1.47
N LYS A 122 -10.41 -11.56 2.57
CA LYS A 122 -11.51 -12.45 2.96
C LYS A 122 -12.61 -12.51 1.92
N ASN A 123 -12.79 -11.44 1.17
CA ASN A 123 -13.77 -11.35 0.08
C ASN A 123 -13.19 -11.64 -1.31
N GLY A 124 -11.93 -12.06 -1.40
CA GLY A 124 -11.29 -12.39 -2.67
C GLY A 124 -10.97 -11.18 -3.54
N THR A 125 -10.85 -10.01 -2.95
CA THR A 125 -10.51 -8.75 -3.60
C THR A 125 -9.03 -8.45 -3.40
N ASP A 126 -8.33 -8.08 -4.48
CA ASP A 126 -6.98 -7.55 -4.38
C ASP A 126 -7.02 -6.09 -3.96
N ILE A 127 -6.14 -5.68 -3.06
CA ILE A 127 -6.07 -4.32 -2.53
C ILE A 127 -4.71 -3.69 -2.77
N PHE A 128 -4.73 -2.46 -3.27
CA PHE A 128 -3.55 -1.68 -3.59
C PHE A 128 -3.42 -0.48 -2.66
N SER A 129 -2.23 -0.26 -2.12
CA SER A 129 -1.90 0.97 -1.41
C SER A 129 -1.74 2.12 -2.39
N GLY A 130 -2.22 3.29 -2.04
CA GLY A 130 -2.00 4.50 -2.82
C GLY A 130 -0.60 5.05 -2.57
N ILE A 131 0.02 5.55 -3.62
CA ILE A 131 1.26 6.29 -3.51
C ILE A 131 1.20 7.51 -4.42
N LYS A 132 1.59 8.65 -3.88
CA LYS A 132 1.67 9.89 -4.62
C LYS A 132 3.11 10.36 -4.60
N PHE A 133 3.80 10.08 -5.68
CA PHE A 133 5.17 10.56 -5.87
C PHE A 133 5.16 11.98 -6.45
N PHE A 134 6.14 12.77 -6.08
CA PHE A 134 6.59 13.93 -6.85
C PHE A 134 5.72 15.17 -6.78
N GLU A 135 5.04 15.40 -5.68
CA GLU A 135 4.43 16.70 -5.45
C GLU A 135 5.48 17.76 -5.14
N SER A 136 6.17 18.25 -6.17
CA SER A 136 7.19 19.29 -5.99
C SER A 136 6.61 20.63 -5.50
N TRP A 137 5.32 20.84 -5.75
CA TRP A 137 4.62 22.05 -5.30
C TRP A 137 4.15 22.00 -3.85
N THR A 138 4.17 20.84 -3.20
CA THR A 138 3.77 20.72 -1.80
C THR A 138 4.92 21.14 -0.90
N PRO A 139 4.75 22.14 -0.01
CA PRO A 139 5.79 22.52 0.92
C PRO A 139 6.24 21.33 1.78
N GLY A 140 7.56 21.14 1.86
CA GLY A 140 8.15 20.03 2.61
C GLY A 140 8.10 18.68 1.89
N SER A 141 7.75 18.65 0.60
CA SER A 141 7.78 17.42 -0.19
C SER A 141 9.20 16.88 -0.32
N GLU A 142 9.32 15.55 -0.31
CA GLU A 142 10.59 14.86 -0.54
C GLU A 142 10.75 14.39 -1.99
N SER A 143 10.13 15.08 -2.95
CA SER A 143 10.06 14.66 -4.35
C SER A 143 11.43 14.35 -4.96
N ALA A 144 12.43 15.18 -4.70
CA ALA A 144 13.80 14.96 -5.18
C ALA A 144 14.42 13.68 -4.64
N LYS A 145 14.18 13.38 -3.36
CA LYS A 145 14.66 12.14 -2.71
C LYS A 145 13.95 10.90 -3.26
N TYR A 146 12.65 11.00 -3.52
CA TYR A 146 11.90 9.92 -4.17
C TYR A 146 12.39 9.68 -5.59
N ARG A 147 12.67 10.73 -6.34
CA ARG A 147 13.24 10.61 -7.68
C ARG A 147 14.59 9.91 -7.65
N GLU A 148 15.48 10.32 -6.76
CA GLU A 148 16.77 9.65 -6.57
C GLU A 148 16.60 8.17 -6.26
N MET A 149 15.68 7.84 -5.37
CA MET A 149 15.37 6.46 -4.97
C MET A 149 14.91 5.61 -6.14
N ILE A 150 13.93 6.06 -6.92
CA ILE A 150 13.37 5.26 -8.02
C ILE A 150 14.30 5.15 -9.24
N THR A 151 15.24 6.08 -9.39
CA THR A 151 16.22 6.05 -10.48
C THR A 151 17.55 5.38 -10.10
N ALA A 152 17.77 5.13 -8.80
CA ALA A 152 18.98 4.50 -8.31
C ALA A 152 19.16 3.07 -8.88
N LYS A 153 20.35 2.79 -9.36
CA LYS A 153 20.71 1.49 -9.95
C LYS A 153 21.89 0.85 -9.26
N ASN A 154 21.85 -0.46 -9.25
CA ASN A 154 22.98 -1.31 -8.89
C ASN A 154 24.02 -1.31 -10.03
N PRO A 155 25.25 -1.80 -9.77
CA PRO A 155 26.29 -1.91 -10.80
C PRO A 155 25.89 -2.79 -12.00
N ASP A 156 24.97 -3.74 -11.82
CA ASP A 156 24.45 -4.61 -12.88
C ASP A 156 23.31 -3.96 -13.70
N GLY A 157 22.94 -2.72 -13.38
CA GLY A 157 21.89 -1.96 -14.05
C GLY A 157 20.48 -2.20 -13.53
N SER A 158 20.27 -3.12 -12.57
CA SER A 158 18.96 -3.32 -11.91
C SER A 158 18.60 -2.14 -11.01
N PHE A 159 17.31 -1.92 -10.78
CA PHE A 159 16.84 -0.86 -9.88
C PHE A 159 17.11 -1.23 -8.42
N LYS A 160 17.81 -0.34 -7.73
CA LYS A 160 18.32 -0.60 -6.37
C LYS A 160 17.22 -0.92 -5.35
N TYR A 161 16.08 -0.22 -5.42
CA TYR A 161 14.99 -0.33 -4.44
C TYR A 161 13.87 -1.29 -4.86
N ALA A 162 13.94 -1.91 -6.02
CA ALA A 162 12.82 -2.70 -6.55
C ALA A 162 12.43 -3.86 -5.63
N GLU A 163 13.41 -4.64 -5.17
CA GLU A 163 13.16 -5.77 -4.27
C GLU A 163 12.71 -5.30 -2.89
N ALA A 164 13.36 -4.28 -2.34
CA ALA A 164 12.98 -3.70 -1.06
C ALA A 164 11.53 -3.19 -1.08
N PHE A 165 11.12 -2.58 -2.19
CA PHE A 165 9.76 -2.11 -2.39
C PHE A 165 8.75 -3.26 -2.37
N ILE A 166 9.01 -4.32 -3.11
CA ILE A 166 8.16 -5.52 -3.14
C ILE A 166 8.08 -6.17 -1.75
N ASN A 167 9.21 -6.31 -1.08
CA ASN A 167 9.26 -6.87 0.27
C ASN A 167 8.46 -6.03 1.27
N CYS A 168 8.47 -4.71 1.10
CA CYS A 168 7.69 -3.81 1.90
C CYS A 168 6.17 -4.03 1.71
N LEU A 169 5.71 -4.11 0.47
CA LEU A 169 4.31 -4.43 0.17
C LEU A 169 3.89 -5.79 0.74
N MET A 170 4.76 -6.80 0.60
CA MET A 170 4.51 -8.13 1.16
C MET A 170 4.45 -8.12 2.69
N PHE A 171 5.28 -7.30 3.34
CA PHE A 171 5.27 -7.15 4.79
C PHE A 171 3.93 -6.60 5.29
N PHE A 172 3.39 -5.59 4.64
CA PHE A 172 2.08 -5.01 4.97
C PHE A 172 0.90 -5.83 4.44
N GLY A 173 1.12 -6.72 3.50
CA GLY A 173 0.12 -7.64 2.95
C GLY A 173 -0.69 -7.07 1.79
N THR A 174 -0.32 -5.93 1.23
CA THR A 174 -0.98 -5.36 0.05
C THR A 174 -0.54 -6.06 -1.24
N ASP A 175 -1.44 -6.08 -2.24
CA ASP A 175 -1.23 -6.84 -3.47
C ASP A 175 -0.52 -6.03 -4.56
N GLY A 176 -0.34 -4.74 -4.33
CA GLY A 176 0.31 -3.85 -5.27
C GLY A 176 0.18 -2.38 -4.87
N ILE A 177 0.43 -1.53 -5.81
CA ILE A 177 0.34 -0.08 -5.64
C ILE A 177 -0.58 0.56 -6.66
N ASN A 178 -1.25 1.60 -6.23
CA ASN A 178 -1.94 2.56 -7.05
C ASN A 178 -1.18 3.88 -6.96
N TYR A 179 -0.51 4.28 -8.03
CA TYR A 179 0.33 5.48 -8.00
C TYR A 179 -0.24 6.61 -8.86
N SER A 180 -0.02 7.83 -8.43
CA SER A 180 -0.28 9.02 -9.20
C SER A 180 1.03 9.73 -9.53
N TRP A 181 1.21 10.02 -10.79
CA TRP A 181 2.33 10.80 -11.28
C TRP A 181 1.82 12.18 -11.67
N GLU A 182 1.92 13.11 -10.76
CA GLU A 182 1.30 14.43 -10.93
C GLU A 182 2.30 15.57 -11.17
N ASP A 183 3.58 15.31 -11.08
CA ASP A 183 4.61 16.31 -11.32
C ASP A 183 4.95 16.41 -12.80
N THR A 184 4.72 17.57 -13.38
CA THR A 184 5.03 17.88 -14.77
C THR A 184 6.51 18.19 -15.02
N GLY A 185 7.31 18.38 -13.96
CA GLY A 185 8.74 18.66 -14.04
C GLY A 185 9.63 17.45 -14.35
N TYR A 186 9.05 16.26 -14.45
CA TYR A 186 9.78 15.01 -14.67
C TYR A 186 9.39 14.29 -15.96
N ALA A 187 8.90 15.02 -16.93
CA ALA A 187 8.45 14.47 -18.21
C ALA A 187 9.58 14.12 -19.19
N ASP A 188 10.83 14.12 -18.75
CA ASP A 188 12.01 13.78 -19.57
C ASP A 188 12.52 12.36 -19.30
#